data_289feb8d361bb8c3f804b6a09b8565d5
#
_entry.id   289feb8d361bb8c3f804b6a09b8565d5
#
_cell.length_a   1.000
_cell.length_b   1.000
_cell.length_c   1.000
_cell.angle_alpha   90.00
_cell.angle_beta   90.00
_cell.angle_gamma   90.00
#
_symmetry.space_group_name_H-M   'P 1'
#
loop_
_entity.id
_entity.type
_entity.pdbx_description
1 polymer ?
#
loop_
_entity_poly.entity_id
_entity_poly.type
_entity_poly.pdbx_seq_one_letter_code
_entity_poly.pdbx_strand_id
1 'polypeptide(L)' 'MKEKIETFSISQVSQMTGVSKNRIREWQEKGYLPWIQWIPVGTRNHRRFTQDDIKLITKIDEYQKQGFVLKVAAEKAMGK' A
#
# COMPACT_ATOMS: atom_id res chain seq x y z
N MET A 1 4.55 -21.63 17.84
CA MET A 1 3.34 -21.30 17.09
C MET A 1 3.69 -20.40 15.91
N LYS A 2 3.25 -20.76 14.74
CA LYS A 2 3.52 -19.93 13.56
C LYS A 2 2.56 -18.76 13.54
N GLU A 3 3.11 -17.57 13.56
CA GLU A 3 2.29 -16.38 13.36
C GLU A 3 1.88 -16.28 11.90
N LYS A 4 0.59 -16.18 11.68
CA LYS A 4 0.06 -15.94 10.36
C LYS A 4 0.00 -14.45 10.13
N ILE A 5 0.82 -13.96 9.22
CA ILE A 5 0.73 -12.58 8.79
C ILE A 5 -0.46 -12.47 7.85
N GLU A 6 -1.45 -11.70 8.26
CA GLU A 6 -2.62 -11.47 7.43
C GLU A 6 -2.24 -10.56 6.26
N THR A 7 -2.59 -10.97 5.05
CA THR A 7 -2.31 -10.19 3.86
C THR A 7 -3.59 -9.94 3.07
N PHE A 8 -3.56 -8.90 2.26
CA PHE A 8 -4.72 -8.44 1.52
C PHE A 8 -4.37 -8.26 0.05
N SER A 9 -5.36 -8.50 -0.82
CA SER A 9 -5.19 -8.25 -2.25
C SER A 9 -5.30 -6.74 -2.52
N ILE A 10 -4.85 -6.32 -3.72
CA ILE A 10 -4.98 -4.92 -4.11
C ILE A 10 -6.45 -4.49 -4.16
N SER A 11 -7.36 -5.39 -4.54
CA SER A 11 -8.79 -5.09 -4.55
C SER A 11 -9.31 -4.82 -3.15
N GLN A 12 -8.91 -5.64 -2.18
CA GLN A 12 -9.31 -5.45 -0.80
C GLN A 12 -8.74 -4.14 -0.24
N VAL A 13 -7.47 -3.86 -0.51
CA VAL A 13 -6.83 -2.62 -0.06
C VAL A 13 -7.53 -1.40 -0.65
N SER A 14 -7.86 -1.45 -1.93
CA SER A 14 -8.59 -0.36 -2.57
C SER A 14 -9.92 -0.10 -1.90
N GLN A 15 -10.66 -1.16 -1.58
CA GLN A 15 -11.95 -1.03 -0.89
C GLN A 15 -11.79 -0.50 0.53
N MET A 16 -10.77 -0.96 1.24
CA MET A 16 -10.55 -0.57 2.63
C MET A 16 -10.06 0.87 2.77
N THR A 17 -9.26 1.34 1.84
CA THR A 17 -8.65 2.67 1.92
C THR A 17 -9.40 3.73 1.11
N GLY A 18 -10.19 3.32 0.14
CA GLY A 18 -10.83 4.24 -0.79
C GLY A 18 -9.88 4.74 -1.89
N VAL A 19 -8.67 4.22 -1.94
CA VAL A 19 -7.69 4.60 -2.96
C VAL A 19 -7.80 3.65 -4.14
N SER A 20 -7.83 4.19 -5.38
CA SER A 20 -8.00 3.35 -6.56
C SER A 20 -6.80 2.40 -6.76
N LYS A 21 -7.06 1.27 -7.40
CA LYS A 21 -6.01 0.30 -7.71
C LYS A 21 -4.89 0.93 -8.53
N ASN A 22 -5.24 1.79 -9.49
CA ASN A 22 -4.26 2.46 -10.33
C ASN A 22 -3.35 3.36 -9.52
N ARG A 23 -3.89 4.09 -8.55
CA ARG A 23 -3.09 4.94 -7.67
C ARG A 23 -2.15 4.10 -6.81
N ILE A 24 -2.64 2.99 -6.26
CA ILE A 24 -1.82 2.09 -5.45
C ILE A 24 -0.66 1.55 -6.29
N ARG A 25 -0.93 1.10 -7.51
CA ARG A 25 0.11 0.60 -8.43
C ARG A 25 1.13 1.68 -8.75
N GLU A 26 0.66 2.89 -9.03
CA GLU A 26 1.54 4.02 -9.31
C GLU A 26 2.46 4.32 -8.14
N TRP A 27 1.93 4.30 -6.93
CA TRP A 27 2.74 4.53 -5.73
C TRP A 27 3.80 3.44 -5.55
N GLN A 28 3.46 2.19 -5.89
CA GLN A 28 4.42 1.10 -5.86
C GLN A 28 5.54 1.32 -6.87
N GLU A 29 5.18 1.70 -8.09
CA GLU A 29 6.15 1.94 -9.16
C GLU A 29 7.09 3.08 -8.83
N LYS A 30 6.59 4.08 -8.12
CA LYS A 30 7.39 5.25 -7.71
C LYS A 30 8.23 4.97 -6.45
N GLY A 31 8.09 3.79 -5.87
CA GLY A 31 8.88 3.42 -4.70
C GLY A 31 8.34 3.93 -3.37
N TYR A 32 7.11 4.41 -3.33
CA TYR A 32 6.50 4.90 -2.09
C TYR A 32 5.93 3.78 -1.23
N LEU A 33 5.82 2.57 -1.77
CA LEU A 33 5.36 1.39 -1.05
C LEU A 33 6.42 0.30 -1.15
N PRO A 34 7.53 0.43 -0.40
CA PRO A 34 8.68 -0.46 -0.57
C PRO A 34 8.50 -1.86 0.00
N TRP A 35 7.45 -2.12 0.74
CA TRP A 35 7.27 -3.37 1.47
C TRP A 35 6.40 -4.38 0.77
N ILE A 36 6.31 -4.31 -0.56
CA ILE A 36 5.45 -5.20 -1.31
C ILE A 36 5.98 -6.62 -1.23
N GLN A 37 5.14 -7.52 -0.79
CA GLN A 37 5.48 -8.92 -0.77
C GLN A 37 4.85 -9.61 -1.97
N TRP A 38 5.66 -10.38 -2.66
CA TRP A 38 5.20 -11.22 -3.75
C TRP A 38 5.03 -12.63 -3.21
N ILE A 39 3.78 -13.10 -3.11
CA ILE A 39 3.49 -14.43 -2.62
C ILE A 39 3.11 -15.30 -3.80
N PRO A 40 3.83 -16.40 -4.02
CA PRO A 40 3.49 -17.31 -5.11
C PRO A 40 2.17 -18.03 -4.82
N VAL A 41 1.28 -18.02 -5.79
CA VAL A 41 0.01 -18.74 -5.72
C VAL A 41 -0.09 -19.55 -7.01
N GLY A 42 0.09 -20.87 -6.92
CA GLY A 42 0.15 -21.71 -8.11
C GLY A 42 1.38 -21.36 -8.93
N THR A 43 1.17 -20.97 -10.19
CA THR A 43 2.25 -20.59 -11.10
C THR A 43 2.45 -19.08 -11.18
N ARG A 44 1.70 -18.31 -10.42
CA ARG A 44 1.74 -16.85 -10.46
C ARG A 44 2.13 -16.28 -9.11
N ASN A 45 2.82 -15.15 -9.14
CA ASN A 45 3.11 -14.37 -7.95
C ASN A 45 2.07 -13.27 -7.83
N HIS A 46 1.45 -13.17 -6.67
CA HIS A 46 0.44 -12.14 -6.39
C HIS A 46 0.99 -11.10 -5.43
N ARG A 47 0.68 -9.84 -5.70
CA ARG A 47 1.01 -8.75 -4.79
C ARG A 47 0.13 -8.88 -3.56
N ARG A 48 0.77 -8.90 -2.40
CA ARG A 48 0.05 -8.96 -1.13
C ARG A 48 0.45 -7.77 -0.27
N PHE A 49 -0.52 -7.24 0.42
CA PHE A 49 -0.35 -6.06 1.26
C PHE A 49 -0.59 -6.44 2.71
N THR A 50 0.22 -5.89 3.61
CA THR A 50 0.05 -6.08 5.05
C THR A 50 -0.78 -4.94 5.62
N GLN A 51 -1.12 -5.04 6.91
CA GLN A 51 -1.80 -3.95 7.59
C GLN A 51 -0.95 -2.67 7.61
N ASP A 52 0.36 -2.82 7.74
CA ASP A 52 1.27 -1.67 7.71
C ASP A 52 1.21 -0.95 6.37
N ASP A 53 1.12 -1.71 5.28
CA ASP A 53 0.95 -1.14 3.95
C ASP A 53 -0.37 -0.37 3.85
N ILE A 54 -1.44 -0.93 4.40
CA ILE A 54 -2.76 -0.28 4.40
C ILE A 54 -2.71 1.03 5.17
N LYS A 55 -2.06 1.04 6.32
CA LYS A 55 -1.89 2.26 7.12
C LYS A 55 -1.11 3.32 6.35
N LEU A 56 -0.05 2.90 5.68
CA LEU A 56 0.78 3.81 4.90
C LEU A 56 -0.03 4.41 3.74
N ILE A 57 -0.75 3.57 3.01
CA ILE A 57 -1.60 4.03 1.90
C ILE A 57 -2.64 5.02 2.39
N THR A 58 -3.30 4.73 3.49
CA THR A 58 -4.30 5.60 4.08
C THR A 58 -3.70 6.96 4.47
N LYS A 59 -2.52 6.95 5.08
CA LYS A 59 -1.85 8.19 5.49
C LYS A 59 -1.44 9.03 4.28
N ILE A 60 -0.91 8.41 3.25
CA ILE A 60 -0.55 9.13 2.02
C ILE A 60 -1.77 9.80 1.43
N ASP A 61 -2.88 9.07 1.34
CA ASP A 61 -4.12 9.62 0.82
C ASP A 61 -4.64 10.79 1.66
N GLU A 62 -4.58 10.67 2.99
CA GLU A 62 -5.00 11.73 3.89
C GLU A 62 -4.17 13.00 3.70
N TYR A 63 -2.85 12.87 3.60
CA TYR A 63 -1.97 14.03 3.37
C TYR A 63 -2.24 14.67 2.02
N GLN A 64 -2.50 13.87 1.00
CA GLN A 64 -2.87 14.43 -0.31
C GLN A 64 -4.17 15.22 -0.24
N LYS A 65 -5.14 14.74 0.53
CA LYS A 65 -6.41 15.46 0.74
C LYS A 65 -6.20 16.78 1.47
N GLN A 66 -5.15 16.88 2.28
CA GLN A 66 -4.78 18.12 2.96
C GLN A 66 -4.05 19.10 2.05
N GLY A 67 -3.70 18.68 0.84
CA GLY A 67 -3.06 19.55 -0.14
C GLY A 67 -1.58 19.25 -0.41
N PHE A 68 -1.01 18.25 0.24
CA PHE A 68 0.38 17.88 0.00
C PHE A 68 0.53 17.13 -1.32
N VAL A 69 1.59 17.40 -2.06
CA VAL A 69 1.90 16.63 -3.25
C VAL A 69 2.33 15.22 -2.85
N LEU A 70 2.23 14.28 -3.78
CA LEU A 70 2.46 12.85 -3.49
C LEU A 70 3.80 12.60 -2.83
N LYS A 71 4.87 13.18 -3.33
CA LYS A 71 6.22 12.99 -2.77
C LYS A 71 6.27 13.37 -1.29
N VAL A 72 5.75 14.55 -0.96
CA VAL A 72 5.73 15.06 0.41
C VAL A 72 4.80 14.24 1.28
N ALA A 73 3.63 13.88 0.74
CA ALA A 73 2.67 13.04 1.45
C ALA A 73 3.28 11.70 1.84
N ALA A 74 4.00 11.08 0.91
CA ALA A 74 4.66 9.80 1.16
C ALA A 74 5.76 9.93 2.23
N GLU A 75 6.56 10.99 2.15
CA GLU A 75 7.61 11.23 3.14
C GLU A 75 7.04 11.41 4.54
N LYS A 76 5.98 12.19 4.66
CA LYS A 76 5.30 12.40 5.96
C LYS A 76 4.70 11.10 6.48
N ALA A 77 4.09 10.31 5.60
CA ALA A 77 3.48 9.05 5.98
C ALA A 77 4.51 8.04 6.48
N MET A 78 5.72 8.10 5.93
CA MET A 78 6.83 7.25 6.34
C MET A 78 7.55 7.75 7.60
N GLY A 79 7.17 8.90 8.11
CA GLY A 79 7.79 9.44 9.31
C GLY A 79 9.11 10.16 9.07
N LYS A 80 9.35 10.59 7.85
CA LYS A 80 10.56 11.32 7.51
C LYS A 80 10.35 12.82 7.52
#